data_c282fce9567cfe86d215065ab45b112f
#
_entry.id   c282fce9567cfe86d215065ab45b112f
#
_cell.length_a   1.000
_cell.length_b   1.000
_cell.length_c   1.000
_cell.angle_alpha   90.00
_cell.angle_beta   90.00
_cell.angle_gamma   90.00
#
_symmetry.space_group_name_H-M   'P 1'
#
loop_
_entity.id
_entity.type
_entity.pdbx_description
1 polymer ?
#
loop_
_entity_poly.entity_id
_entity_poly.type
_entity_poly.pdbx_seq_one_letter_code
_entity_poly.pdbx_strand_id
1 'polypeptide(L)'
;MEPLNSRYTDDELLTLIQWHTVDTFVGLIGTLICLPTLFVFISSKKFFINNKLLTLLAISDFLTCLGILMVGFMRKNMFTAAMETGRVPIESSWSCAWKPFVWLRLLGSLIPPGIVLWISVERFLAVFCPLFYRSNIKKHSSVPPIGIVVYTSIAVVVAYSIAWYNRNNPDGAPFYCGRKVSFSIVFTTYVYAADVAGFVLALVLNCLTLCKLGDLYARRKNRFEVHRQLKRIRYMVVISLISTLTVAIPNALSLSSAWFGRLDIYLSEPAVWMIAFKSSINFFVYLVLKSEFRQRVYEILGCLNGVDQEHKREQQVFDVSTLPARTHHGSATSTTSTAPAIDERNANPAANKP
;
A
#
# COMPACT_ATOMS: atom_id res chain seq x y z
N MET A 1 1.72 -41.97 1.76
CA MET A 1 0.44 -41.72 1.06
C MET A 1 -0.67 -42.28 1.93
N GLU A 2 -1.62 -41.47 2.33
CA GLU A 2 -2.78 -41.87 3.13
C GLU A 2 -4.01 -42.08 2.23
N PRO A 3 -4.96 -42.98 2.60
CA PRO A 3 -6.21 -43.10 1.86
C PRO A 3 -7.09 -41.85 2.06
N LEU A 4 -7.67 -41.35 0.97
CA LEU A 4 -8.47 -40.14 0.95
C LEU A 4 -9.74 -40.24 1.82
N ASN A 5 -10.43 -41.38 1.74
CA ASN A 5 -11.72 -41.63 2.40
C ASN A 5 -11.70 -41.56 3.94
N SER A 6 -10.51 -41.45 4.56
CA SER A 6 -10.41 -41.25 6.00
C SER A 6 -10.60 -39.78 6.43
N ARG A 7 -10.55 -38.83 5.51
CA ARG A 7 -10.53 -37.40 5.85
C ARG A 7 -11.59 -36.54 5.14
N TYR A 8 -12.06 -36.95 3.96
CA TYR A 8 -12.99 -36.17 3.12
C TYR A 8 -14.02 -37.08 2.46
N THR A 9 -15.23 -36.58 2.33
CA THR A 9 -16.27 -37.17 1.48
C THR A 9 -16.10 -36.66 0.04
N ASP A 10 -16.62 -37.40 -0.94
CA ASP A 10 -16.54 -37.01 -2.36
C ASP A 10 -17.25 -35.66 -2.61
N ASP A 11 -18.36 -35.40 -1.91
CA ASP A 11 -19.10 -34.14 -2.01
C ASP A 11 -18.30 -32.95 -1.44
N GLU A 12 -17.58 -33.17 -0.33
CA GLU A 12 -16.70 -32.14 0.25
C GLU A 12 -15.54 -31.81 -0.70
N LEU A 13 -14.96 -32.82 -1.35
CA LEU A 13 -13.91 -32.62 -2.33
C LEU A 13 -14.37 -31.81 -3.54
N LEU A 14 -15.54 -32.17 -4.07
CA LEU A 14 -16.14 -31.47 -5.21
C LEU A 14 -16.38 -30.00 -4.86
N THR A 15 -16.90 -29.74 -3.66
CA THR A 15 -17.13 -28.39 -3.14
C THR A 15 -15.80 -27.62 -3.04
N LEU A 16 -14.73 -28.21 -2.51
CA LEU A 16 -13.40 -27.60 -2.44
C LEU A 16 -12.82 -27.28 -3.82
N ILE A 17 -12.97 -28.18 -4.79
CA ILE A 17 -12.54 -27.95 -6.19
C ILE A 17 -13.29 -26.75 -6.79
N GLN A 18 -14.59 -26.62 -6.53
CA GLN A 18 -15.39 -25.47 -6.98
C GLN A 18 -14.89 -24.16 -6.36
N TRP A 19 -14.69 -24.12 -5.04
CA TRP A 19 -14.16 -22.94 -4.35
C TRP A 19 -12.79 -22.51 -4.90
N HIS A 20 -11.86 -23.41 -5.09
CA HIS A 20 -10.55 -23.10 -5.65
C HIS A 20 -10.59 -22.76 -7.15
N THR A 21 -11.61 -23.17 -7.87
CA THR A 21 -11.86 -22.68 -9.23
C THR A 21 -12.26 -21.20 -9.19
N VAL A 22 -13.15 -20.80 -8.27
CA VAL A 22 -13.50 -19.40 -8.08
C VAL A 22 -12.29 -18.57 -7.63
N ASP A 23 -11.47 -19.07 -6.69
CA ASP A 23 -10.22 -18.42 -6.28
C ASP A 23 -9.29 -18.15 -7.48
N THR A 24 -9.20 -19.09 -8.41
CA THR A 24 -8.40 -18.92 -9.64
C THR A 24 -8.90 -17.75 -10.48
N PHE A 25 -10.22 -17.66 -10.71
CA PHE A 25 -10.79 -16.54 -11.47
C PHE A 25 -10.67 -15.20 -10.75
N VAL A 26 -10.95 -15.16 -9.46
CA VAL A 26 -10.82 -13.93 -8.64
C VAL A 26 -9.37 -13.48 -8.59
N GLY A 27 -8.43 -14.39 -8.40
CA GLY A 27 -7.00 -14.11 -8.40
C GLY A 27 -6.50 -13.63 -9.77
N LEU A 28 -6.99 -14.21 -10.87
CA LEU A 28 -6.65 -13.78 -12.24
C LEU A 28 -7.13 -12.35 -12.51
N ILE A 29 -8.40 -12.07 -12.24
CA ILE A 29 -8.97 -10.72 -12.44
C ILE A 29 -8.22 -9.71 -11.57
N GLY A 30 -7.98 -10.03 -10.29
CA GLY A 30 -7.22 -9.16 -9.38
C GLY A 30 -5.80 -8.90 -9.87
N THR A 31 -5.10 -9.92 -10.36
CA THR A 31 -3.75 -9.79 -10.92
C THR A 31 -3.73 -8.88 -12.15
N LEU A 32 -4.70 -9.05 -13.07
CA LEU A 32 -4.85 -8.22 -14.27
C LEU A 32 -5.14 -6.75 -13.94
N ILE A 33 -5.84 -6.46 -12.85
CA ILE A 33 -6.10 -5.08 -12.39
C ILE A 33 -4.88 -4.49 -11.64
N CYS A 34 -4.18 -5.29 -10.83
CA CYS A 34 -3.02 -4.83 -10.07
C CYS A 34 -1.78 -4.60 -10.96
N LEU A 35 -1.62 -5.35 -12.05
CA LEU A 35 -0.49 -5.22 -12.96
C LEU A 35 -0.37 -3.82 -13.59
N PRO A 36 -1.41 -3.22 -14.20
CA PRO A 36 -1.38 -1.84 -14.67
C PRO A 36 -1.07 -0.83 -13.55
N THR A 37 -1.60 -1.05 -12.33
CA THR A 37 -1.29 -0.19 -11.19
C THR A 37 0.20 -0.14 -10.91
N LEU A 38 0.81 -1.32 -10.82
CA LEU A 38 2.24 -1.46 -10.60
C LEU A 38 3.04 -0.83 -11.74
N PHE A 39 2.65 -1.09 -12.98
CA PHE A 39 3.30 -0.54 -14.18
C PHE A 39 3.31 1.00 -14.15
N VAL A 40 2.19 1.64 -13.83
CA VAL A 40 2.09 3.12 -13.71
C VAL A 40 3.07 3.64 -12.65
N PHE A 41 3.18 2.99 -11.47
CA PHE A 41 4.09 3.44 -10.42
C PHE A 41 5.56 3.30 -10.79
N ILE A 42 5.97 2.28 -11.54
CA ILE A 42 7.37 2.03 -11.92
C ILE A 42 7.75 2.68 -13.25
N SER A 43 6.80 3.14 -14.07
CA SER A 43 7.01 3.68 -15.42
C SER A 43 7.88 4.95 -15.45
N SER A 44 8.04 5.65 -14.32
CA SER A 44 8.86 6.85 -14.20
C SER A 44 9.65 6.86 -12.90
N LYS A 45 10.97 7.02 -12.99
CA LYS A 45 11.87 7.13 -11.83
C LYS A 45 11.46 8.25 -10.86
N LYS A 46 11.03 9.41 -11.39
CA LYS A 46 10.55 10.54 -10.59
C LYS A 46 9.26 10.19 -9.84
N PHE A 47 8.32 9.53 -10.51
CA PHE A 47 7.05 9.12 -9.93
C PHE A 47 7.25 8.05 -8.85
N PHE A 48 8.10 7.05 -9.11
CA PHE A 48 8.52 6.03 -8.15
C PHE A 48 9.11 6.65 -6.88
N ILE A 49 10.10 7.55 -7.02
CA ILE A 49 10.79 8.17 -5.88
C ILE A 49 9.82 8.98 -5.01
N ASN A 50 8.88 9.69 -5.63
CA ASN A 50 7.90 10.51 -4.91
C ASN A 50 6.79 9.69 -4.22
N ASN A 51 6.59 8.43 -4.65
CA ASN A 51 5.49 7.59 -4.20
C ASN A 51 5.93 6.22 -3.67
N LYS A 52 7.13 6.13 -3.06
CA LYS A 52 7.76 4.86 -2.62
C LYS A 52 6.82 3.95 -1.80
N LEU A 53 6.10 4.50 -0.83
CA LEU A 53 5.15 3.74 0.00
C LEU A 53 3.98 3.20 -0.81
N LEU A 54 3.41 4.01 -1.72
CA LEU A 54 2.31 3.56 -2.57
C LEU A 54 2.77 2.55 -3.61
N THR A 55 4.00 2.67 -4.10
CA THR A 55 4.59 1.66 -4.99
C THR A 55 4.79 0.33 -4.26
N LEU A 56 5.29 0.37 -3.02
CA LEU A 56 5.44 -0.82 -2.19
C LEU A 56 4.06 -1.46 -1.88
N LEU A 57 3.02 -0.64 -1.67
CA LEU A 57 1.64 -1.11 -1.53
C LEU A 57 1.14 -1.77 -2.82
N ALA A 58 1.38 -1.17 -3.99
CA ALA A 58 0.99 -1.75 -5.27
C ALA A 58 1.71 -3.08 -5.57
N ILE A 59 3.01 -3.19 -5.21
CA ILE A 59 3.76 -4.46 -5.27
C ILE A 59 3.08 -5.51 -4.38
N SER A 60 2.76 -5.15 -3.15
CA SER A 60 2.11 -6.05 -2.20
C SER A 60 0.72 -6.50 -2.65
N ASP A 61 -0.09 -5.59 -3.20
CA ASP A 61 -1.41 -5.91 -3.75
C ASP A 61 -1.30 -6.87 -4.94
N PHE A 62 -0.32 -6.65 -5.83
CA PHE A 62 -0.02 -7.57 -6.93
C PHE A 62 0.41 -8.95 -6.44
N LEU A 63 1.34 -9.04 -5.46
CA LEU A 63 1.78 -10.31 -4.87
C LEU A 63 0.62 -11.04 -4.19
N THR A 64 -0.30 -10.32 -3.56
CA THR A 64 -1.50 -10.88 -2.92
C THR A 64 -2.42 -11.53 -3.97
N CYS A 65 -2.76 -10.82 -5.03
CA CYS A 65 -3.63 -11.33 -6.09
C CYS A 65 -2.99 -12.51 -6.85
N LEU A 66 -1.68 -12.41 -7.16
CA LEU A 66 -0.91 -13.50 -7.75
C LEU A 66 -0.87 -14.73 -6.82
N GLY A 67 -0.70 -14.51 -5.51
CA GLY A 67 -0.74 -15.57 -4.51
C GLY A 67 -2.11 -16.27 -4.46
N ILE A 68 -3.21 -15.54 -4.57
CA ILE A 68 -4.58 -16.10 -4.62
C ILE A 68 -4.78 -16.90 -5.91
N LEU A 69 -4.35 -16.38 -7.06
CA LEU A 69 -4.36 -17.11 -8.34
C LEU A 69 -3.63 -18.44 -8.23
N MET A 70 -2.43 -18.43 -7.67
CA MET A 70 -1.62 -19.64 -7.51
C MET A 70 -2.22 -20.63 -6.51
N VAL A 71 -2.81 -20.13 -5.40
CA VAL A 71 -3.54 -20.99 -4.44
C VAL A 71 -4.69 -21.72 -5.14
N GLY A 72 -5.54 -20.95 -5.85
CA GLY A 72 -6.69 -21.54 -6.56
C GLY A 72 -6.25 -22.59 -7.55
N PHE A 73 -5.30 -22.25 -8.44
CA PHE A 73 -4.81 -23.17 -9.47
C PHE A 73 -4.14 -24.43 -8.90
N MET A 74 -3.20 -24.26 -7.96
CA MET A 74 -2.43 -25.40 -7.45
C MET A 74 -3.29 -26.29 -6.56
N ARG A 75 -4.14 -25.73 -5.68
CA ARG A 75 -5.00 -26.53 -4.81
C ARG A 75 -6.07 -27.27 -5.61
N LYS A 76 -6.70 -26.60 -6.59
CA LYS A 76 -7.62 -27.26 -7.51
C LYS A 76 -7.00 -28.51 -8.10
N ASN A 77 -5.79 -28.40 -8.68
CA ASN A 77 -5.10 -29.54 -9.28
C ASN A 77 -4.75 -30.64 -8.26
N MET A 78 -4.35 -30.25 -7.04
CA MET A 78 -4.04 -31.20 -5.97
C MET A 78 -5.30 -31.97 -5.49
N PHE A 79 -6.44 -31.30 -5.33
CA PHE A 79 -7.69 -31.95 -4.95
C PHE A 79 -8.24 -32.82 -6.09
N THR A 80 -8.14 -32.40 -7.34
CA THR A 80 -8.54 -33.21 -8.49
C THR A 80 -7.69 -34.49 -8.58
N ALA A 81 -6.37 -34.36 -8.46
CA ALA A 81 -5.47 -35.53 -8.47
C ALA A 81 -5.73 -36.47 -7.26
N ALA A 82 -6.05 -35.92 -6.08
CA ALA A 82 -6.41 -36.72 -4.91
C ALA A 82 -7.73 -37.48 -5.15
N MET A 83 -8.72 -36.87 -5.78
CA MET A 83 -9.99 -37.52 -6.14
C MET A 83 -9.80 -38.64 -7.17
N GLU A 84 -8.95 -38.43 -8.17
CA GLU A 84 -8.67 -39.46 -9.21
C GLU A 84 -7.85 -40.64 -8.67
N THR A 85 -6.88 -40.39 -7.79
CA THR A 85 -5.97 -41.44 -7.30
C THR A 85 -6.45 -42.10 -6.02
N GLY A 86 -7.44 -41.53 -5.32
CA GLY A 86 -7.89 -41.97 -4.00
C GLY A 86 -6.83 -41.89 -2.91
N ARG A 87 -5.73 -41.16 -3.15
CA ARG A 87 -4.58 -41.05 -2.24
C ARG A 87 -4.12 -39.62 -2.11
N VAL A 88 -3.67 -39.24 -0.93
CA VAL A 88 -3.10 -37.91 -0.66
C VAL A 88 -1.60 -38.02 -0.32
N PRO A 89 -0.76 -37.12 -0.87
CA PRO A 89 0.65 -37.08 -0.49
C PRO A 89 0.78 -36.57 0.94
N ILE A 90 1.76 -37.11 1.66
CA ILE A 90 2.17 -36.58 2.97
C ILE A 90 3.21 -35.51 2.72
N GLU A 91 2.93 -34.29 3.15
CA GLU A 91 3.83 -33.14 3.02
C GLU A 91 4.47 -32.82 4.38
N SER A 92 5.61 -32.15 4.37
CA SER A 92 6.23 -31.59 5.57
C SER A 92 5.98 -30.08 5.66
N SER A 93 6.04 -29.49 6.85
CA SER A 93 5.94 -28.04 7.03
C SER A 93 6.96 -27.29 6.18
N TRP A 94 8.18 -27.84 6.02
CA TRP A 94 9.23 -27.29 5.17
C TRP A 94 8.88 -27.34 3.69
N SER A 95 8.42 -28.48 3.18
CA SER A 95 7.96 -28.60 1.79
C SER A 95 6.82 -27.64 1.48
N CYS A 96 5.86 -27.53 2.39
CA CYS A 96 4.76 -26.58 2.29
C CYS A 96 5.24 -25.12 2.26
N ALA A 97 6.22 -24.74 3.08
CA ALA A 97 6.72 -23.37 3.14
C ALA A 97 7.32 -22.88 1.82
N TRP A 98 7.88 -23.79 1.00
CA TRP A 98 8.45 -23.47 -0.31
C TRP A 98 7.42 -23.41 -1.45
N LYS A 99 6.18 -23.77 -1.21
CA LYS A 99 5.14 -23.64 -2.26
C LYS A 99 4.95 -22.15 -2.61
N PRO A 100 4.96 -21.75 -3.89
CA PRO A 100 4.92 -20.34 -4.30
C PRO A 100 3.77 -19.56 -3.70
N PHE A 101 2.61 -20.14 -3.61
CA PHE A 101 1.42 -19.48 -3.06
C PHE A 101 1.51 -19.21 -1.55
N VAL A 102 2.31 -19.96 -0.80
CA VAL A 102 2.46 -19.78 0.66
C VAL A 102 3.26 -18.52 0.96
N TRP A 103 4.42 -18.37 0.33
CA TRP A 103 5.26 -17.20 0.56
C TRP A 103 4.75 -15.93 -0.13
N LEU A 104 4.10 -16.03 -1.32
CA LEU A 104 3.45 -14.89 -1.94
C LEU A 104 2.36 -14.29 -1.05
N ARG A 105 1.50 -15.15 -0.48
CA ARG A 105 0.48 -14.73 0.47
C ARG A 105 1.05 -14.21 1.79
N LEU A 106 2.19 -14.73 2.24
CA LEU A 106 2.87 -14.23 3.43
C LEU A 106 3.37 -12.80 3.21
N LEU A 107 4.09 -12.54 2.11
CA LEU A 107 4.55 -11.20 1.76
C LEU A 107 3.39 -10.24 1.54
N GLY A 108 2.35 -10.69 0.82
CA GLY A 108 1.15 -9.91 0.57
C GLY A 108 0.37 -9.51 1.82
N SER A 109 0.47 -10.26 2.93
CA SER A 109 -0.16 -9.93 4.20
C SER A 109 0.73 -9.07 5.12
N LEU A 110 2.04 -9.26 5.14
CA LEU A 110 2.94 -8.55 6.08
C LEU A 110 3.17 -7.07 5.71
N ILE A 111 3.16 -6.75 4.42
CA ILE A 111 3.54 -5.42 3.93
C ILE A 111 2.42 -4.37 4.07
N PRO A 112 1.14 -4.62 3.66
CA PRO A 112 0.10 -3.60 3.62
C PRO A 112 -0.23 -2.92 4.95
N PRO A 113 -0.40 -3.65 6.08
CA PRO A 113 -0.78 -3.03 7.34
C PRO A 113 0.27 -2.02 7.82
N GLY A 114 1.56 -2.34 7.64
CA GLY A 114 2.65 -1.43 7.97
C GLY A 114 2.64 -0.15 7.13
N ILE A 115 2.37 -0.27 5.82
CA ILE A 115 2.30 0.88 4.91
C ILE A 115 1.12 1.78 5.25
N VAL A 116 -0.09 1.19 5.39
CA VAL A 116 -1.31 1.96 5.65
C VAL A 116 -1.22 2.64 7.01
N LEU A 117 -0.71 1.94 8.02
CA LEU A 117 -0.46 2.53 9.34
C LEU A 117 0.53 3.68 9.27
N TRP A 118 1.68 3.51 8.58
CA TRP A 118 2.67 4.58 8.48
C TRP A 118 2.13 5.82 7.77
N ILE A 119 1.42 5.65 6.66
CA ILE A 119 0.78 6.76 5.94
C ILE A 119 -0.19 7.50 6.87
N SER A 120 -0.91 6.78 7.73
CA SER A 120 -1.85 7.35 8.69
C SER A 120 -1.12 8.13 9.81
N VAL A 121 -0.02 7.59 10.33
CA VAL A 121 0.87 8.26 11.30
C VAL A 121 1.46 9.53 10.68
N GLU A 122 1.97 9.47 9.46
CA GLU A 122 2.53 10.63 8.75
C GLU A 122 1.50 11.76 8.65
N ARG A 123 0.25 11.43 8.30
CA ARG A 123 -0.83 12.42 8.21
C ARG A 123 -1.23 12.98 9.57
N PHE A 124 -1.35 12.13 10.55
CA PHE A 124 -1.62 12.52 11.92
C PHE A 124 -0.58 13.52 12.42
N LEU A 125 0.71 13.23 12.29
CA LEU A 125 1.81 14.09 12.71
C LEU A 125 1.87 15.41 11.91
N ALA A 126 1.56 15.37 10.62
CA ALA A 126 1.50 16.58 9.79
C ALA A 126 0.42 17.59 10.27
N VAL A 127 -0.69 17.09 10.86
CA VAL A 127 -1.80 17.93 11.34
C VAL A 127 -1.63 18.31 12.80
N PHE A 128 -1.23 17.40 13.68
CA PHE A 128 -1.12 17.62 15.12
C PHE A 128 0.21 18.23 15.53
N CYS A 129 1.32 17.86 14.89
CA CYS A 129 2.67 18.28 15.22
C CYS A 129 3.43 18.78 13.96
N PRO A 130 2.99 19.87 13.30
CA PRO A 130 3.51 20.30 12.00
C PRO A 130 5.00 20.68 12.01
N LEU A 131 5.51 21.21 13.12
CA LEU A 131 6.94 21.54 13.26
C LEU A 131 7.80 20.27 13.29
N PHE A 132 7.42 19.29 14.11
CA PHE A 132 8.10 17.99 14.19
C PHE A 132 8.06 17.25 12.86
N TYR A 133 6.91 17.27 12.16
CA TYR A 133 6.77 16.68 10.85
C TYR A 133 7.74 17.28 9.84
N ARG A 134 7.87 18.61 9.78
CA ARG A 134 8.75 19.31 8.85
C ARG A 134 10.23 19.06 9.14
N SER A 135 10.63 19.07 10.41
CA SER A 135 12.04 18.93 10.81
C SER A 135 12.57 17.49 10.66
N ASN A 136 11.77 16.49 11.04
CA ASN A 136 12.24 15.11 11.16
C ASN A 136 11.68 14.20 10.07
N ILE A 137 10.34 14.12 9.90
CA ILE A 137 9.72 13.10 9.06
C ILE A 137 9.92 13.40 7.58
N LYS A 138 9.69 14.63 7.15
CA LYS A 138 9.84 15.02 5.75
C LYS A 138 11.28 14.86 5.25
N LYS A 139 12.26 15.12 6.10
CA LYS A 139 13.69 14.95 5.80
C LYS A 139 14.06 13.48 5.58
N HIS A 140 13.42 12.57 6.32
CA HIS A 140 13.74 11.14 6.33
C HIS A 140 12.65 10.28 5.65
N SER A 141 12.02 10.78 4.60
CA SER A 141 10.91 10.11 3.91
C SER A 141 11.22 8.71 3.35
N SER A 142 12.50 8.33 3.23
CA SER A 142 12.94 7.01 2.79
C SER A 142 13.06 5.98 3.91
N VAL A 143 13.10 6.41 5.17
CA VAL A 143 13.27 5.51 6.33
C VAL A 143 12.07 4.55 6.51
N PRO A 144 10.81 5.01 6.43
CA PRO A 144 9.67 4.13 6.65
C PRO A 144 9.55 2.96 5.65
N PRO A 145 9.67 3.15 4.33
CA PRO A 145 9.61 2.02 3.42
C PRO A 145 10.75 1.02 3.67
N ILE A 146 11.96 1.49 4.03
CA ILE A 146 13.07 0.62 4.40
C ILE A 146 12.73 -0.15 5.68
N GLY A 147 12.21 0.52 6.71
CA GLY A 147 11.79 -0.11 7.96
C GLY A 147 10.74 -1.20 7.76
N ILE A 148 9.75 -0.99 6.89
CA ILE A 148 8.74 -1.99 6.55
C ILE A 148 9.37 -3.20 5.84
N VAL A 149 10.29 -2.96 4.90
CA VAL A 149 10.99 -4.04 4.20
C VAL A 149 11.85 -4.86 5.17
N VAL A 150 12.59 -4.20 6.06
CA VAL A 150 13.42 -4.87 7.08
C VAL A 150 12.53 -5.70 8.02
N TYR A 151 11.44 -5.12 8.55
CA TYR A 151 10.46 -5.83 9.38
C TYR A 151 9.92 -7.07 8.65
N THR A 152 9.50 -6.93 7.40
CA THR A 152 8.97 -8.03 6.59
C THR A 152 10.03 -9.11 6.38
N SER A 153 11.29 -8.73 6.10
CA SER A 153 12.41 -9.67 5.93
C SER A 153 12.68 -10.47 7.20
N ILE A 154 12.70 -9.80 8.35
CA ILE A 154 12.84 -10.47 9.66
C ILE A 154 11.70 -11.46 9.90
N ALA A 155 10.45 -11.04 9.66
CA ALA A 155 9.27 -11.90 9.83
C ALA A 155 9.33 -13.13 8.91
N VAL A 156 9.80 -12.97 7.68
CA VAL A 156 10.00 -14.08 6.73
C VAL A 156 11.09 -15.04 7.25
N VAL A 157 12.22 -14.53 7.70
CA VAL A 157 13.30 -15.37 8.28
C VAL A 157 12.78 -16.17 9.46
N VAL A 158 12.03 -15.54 10.37
CA VAL A 158 11.39 -16.22 11.52
C VAL A 158 10.43 -17.31 11.03
N ALA A 159 9.57 -17.02 10.07
CA ALA A 159 8.62 -17.98 9.48
C ALA A 159 9.33 -19.22 8.95
N TYR A 160 10.38 -19.04 8.15
CA TYR A 160 11.16 -20.14 7.58
C TYR A 160 11.98 -20.91 8.64
N SER A 161 12.48 -20.23 9.67
CA SER A 161 13.13 -20.88 10.81
C SER A 161 12.15 -21.81 11.56
N ILE A 162 10.91 -21.38 11.76
CA ILE A 162 9.85 -22.21 12.36
C ILE A 162 9.51 -23.40 11.45
N ALA A 163 9.37 -23.18 10.14
CA ALA A 163 9.11 -24.27 9.19
C ALA A 163 10.25 -25.30 9.16
N TRP A 164 11.49 -24.83 9.27
CA TRP A 164 12.68 -25.70 9.35
C TRP A 164 12.68 -26.52 10.65
N TYR A 165 12.40 -25.89 11.79
CA TYR A 165 12.32 -26.57 13.08
C TYR A 165 11.27 -27.68 13.09
N ASN A 166 10.09 -27.43 12.50
CA ASN A 166 8.97 -28.37 12.42
C ASN A 166 9.04 -29.34 11.22
N ARG A 167 10.15 -29.41 10.49
CA ARG A 167 10.28 -30.23 9.26
C ARG A 167 10.08 -31.73 9.48
N ASN A 168 10.44 -32.23 10.66
CA ASN A 168 10.38 -33.66 11.02
C ASN A 168 9.17 -34.01 11.89
N ASN A 169 8.14 -33.15 11.95
CA ASN A 169 6.96 -33.43 12.75
C ASN A 169 6.25 -34.68 12.23
N PRO A 170 6.07 -35.72 13.05
CA PRO A 170 5.51 -37.02 12.61
C PRO A 170 4.05 -36.92 12.12
N ASP A 171 3.29 -35.94 12.62
CA ASP A 171 1.88 -35.74 12.23
C ASP A 171 1.72 -35.27 10.76
N GLY A 172 2.82 -34.92 10.08
CA GLY A 172 2.80 -34.42 8.72
C GLY A 172 2.03 -33.11 8.55
N ALA A 173 2.11 -32.53 7.37
CA ALA A 173 1.31 -31.38 6.99
C ALA A 173 0.17 -31.82 6.09
N PRO A 174 -1.06 -31.26 6.23
CA PRO A 174 -2.09 -31.46 5.22
C PRO A 174 -1.58 -31.10 3.82
N PHE A 175 -1.84 -31.97 2.86
CA PHE A 175 -1.31 -31.87 1.48
C PHE A 175 -1.65 -30.56 0.75
N TYR A 176 -2.75 -29.91 1.13
CA TYR A 176 -3.17 -28.61 0.57
C TYR A 176 -2.35 -27.42 1.05
N CYS A 177 -1.39 -27.61 1.94
CA CYS A 177 -0.46 -26.62 2.48
C CYS A 177 -1.09 -25.25 2.80
N GLY A 178 -1.23 -24.93 4.05
CA GLY A 178 -1.73 -23.64 4.53
C GLY A 178 -0.70 -22.92 5.39
N ARG A 179 -0.82 -21.61 5.60
CA ARG A 179 0.09 -20.83 6.45
C ARG A 179 0.19 -21.38 7.88
N LYS A 180 -0.96 -21.81 8.45
CA LYS A 180 -1.00 -22.38 9.80
C LYS A 180 -0.15 -23.64 9.93
N VAL A 181 -0.12 -24.45 8.89
CA VAL A 181 0.64 -25.70 8.85
C VAL A 181 2.10 -25.47 8.50
N SER A 182 2.39 -24.56 7.57
CA SER A 182 3.74 -24.25 7.13
C SER A 182 4.56 -23.53 8.21
N PHE A 183 3.97 -22.53 8.89
CA PHE A 183 4.69 -21.62 9.81
C PHE A 183 4.22 -21.69 11.26
N SER A 184 3.45 -22.68 11.66
CA SER A 184 2.76 -22.83 12.95
C SER A 184 1.55 -21.91 13.17
N ILE A 185 0.67 -22.35 14.07
CA ILE A 185 -0.52 -21.59 14.46
C ILE A 185 -0.14 -20.28 15.17
N VAL A 186 0.91 -20.30 16.00
CA VAL A 186 1.37 -19.13 16.76
C VAL A 186 1.84 -18.01 15.85
N PHE A 187 2.69 -18.34 14.87
CA PHE A 187 3.16 -17.34 13.90
C PHE A 187 2.02 -16.80 13.03
N THR A 188 1.11 -17.68 12.58
CA THR A 188 -0.04 -17.24 11.77
C THR A 188 -1.00 -16.36 12.58
N THR A 189 -1.21 -16.66 13.86
CA THR A 189 -1.97 -15.81 14.79
C THR A 189 -1.33 -14.43 14.94
N TYR A 190 -0.01 -14.38 15.09
CA TYR A 190 0.74 -13.11 15.10
C TYR A 190 0.51 -12.29 13.82
N VAL A 191 0.58 -12.91 12.63
CA VAL A 191 0.34 -12.23 11.36
C VAL A 191 -1.09 -11.67 11.30
N TYR A 192 -2.11 -12.44 11.66
CA TYR A 192 -3.50 -11.96 11.69
C TYR A 192 -3.70 -10.83 12.70
N ALA A 193 -3.10 -10.93 13.88
CA ALA A 193 -3.18 -9.88 14.90
C ALA A 193 -2.49 -8.59 14.43
N ALA A 194 -1.34 -8.69 13.76
CA ALA A 194 -0.63 -7.55 13.17
C ALA A 194 -1.46 -6.88 12.06
N ASP A 195 -2.13 -7.66 11.20
CA ASP A 195 -3.02 -7.16 10.16
C ASP A 195 -4.19 -6.37 10.78
N VAL A 196 -4.90 -6.99 11.73
CA VAL A 196 -6.04 -6.35 12.41
C VAL A 196 -5.61 -5.07 13.12
N ALA A 197 -4.56 -5.14 13.93
CA ALA A 197 -4.05 -3.98 14.68
C ALA A 197 -3.59 -2.85 13.74
N GLY A 198 -2.86 -3.19 12.67
CA GLY A 198 -2.37 -2.21 11.70
C GLY A 198 -3.49 -1.44 11.00
N PHE A 199 -4.50 -2.14 10.48
CA PHE A 199 -5.60 -1.49 9.77
C PHE A 199 -6.56 -0.73 10.70
N VAL A 200 -6.90 -1.28 11.87
CA VAL A 200 -7.76 -0.61 12.85
C VAL A 200 -7.09 0.65 13.40
N LEU A 201 -5.81 0.57 13.77
CA LEU A 201 -5.07 1.73 14.26
C LEU A 201 -4.93 2.80 13.19
N ALA A 202 -4.68 2.42 11.93
CA ALA A 202 -4.64 3.33 10.80
C ALA A 202 -5.99 4.05 10.60
N LEU A 203 -7.11 3.32 10.71
CA LEU A 203 -8.45 3.91 10.61
C LEU A 203 -8.70 4.93 11.73
N VAL A 204 -8.38 4.57 12.98
CA VAL A 204 -8.52 5.48 14.13
C VAL A 204 -7.70 6.76 13.94
N LEU A 205 -6.42 6.65 13.56
CA LEU A 205 -5.56 7.81 13.30
C LEU A 205 -6.09 8.70 12.17
N ASN A 206 -6.60 8.10 11.09
CA ASN A 206 -7.19 8.85 9.98
C ASN A 206 -8.49 9.55 10.39
N CYS A 207 -9.35 8.92 11.20
CA CYS A 207 -10.56 9.55 11.75
C CYS A 207 -10.21 10.73 12.66
N LEU A 208 -9.27 10.55 13.59
CA LEU A 208 -8.80 11.65 14.46
C LEU A 208 -8.24 12.83 13.65
N THR A 209 -7.46 12.52 12.62
CA THR A 209 -6.89 13.53 11.72
C THR A 209 -7.99 14.29 10.97
N LEU A 210 -9.02 13.57 10.49
CA LEU A 210 -10.15 14.17 9.79
C LEU A 210 -10.97 15.10 10.71
N CYS A 211 -11.26 14.66 11.93
CA CYS A 211 -11.98 15.46 12.93
C CYS A 211 -11.22 16.75 13.23
N LYS A 212 -9.91 16.66 13.50
CA LYS A 212 -9.07 17.82 13.78
C LYS A 212 -8.99 18.81 12.61
N LEU A 213 -8.88 18.29 11.39
CA LEU A 213 -8.83 19.13 10.21
C LEU A 213 -10.18 19.78 9.91
N GLY A 214 -11.30 19.10 10.19
CA GLY A 214 -12.64 19.68 10.13
C GLY A 214 -12.82 20.86 11.09
N ASP A 215 -12.34 20.73 12.33
CA ASP A 215 -12.33 21.81 13.33
C ASP A 215 -11.46 22.99 12.86
N LEU A 216 -10.25 22.73 12.33
CA LEU A 216 -9.38 23.76 11.78
C LEU A 216 -9.99 24.47 10.58
N TYR A 217 -10.74 23.73 9.73
CA TYR A 217 -11.45 24.30 8.57
C TYR A 217 -12.58 25.24 9.01
N ALA A 218 -13.32 24.88 10.05
CA ALA A 218 -14.37 25.73 10.60
C ALA A 218 -13.84 27.04 11.20
N ARG A 219 -12.63 27.02 11.79
CA ARG A 219 -12.03 28.17 12.48
C ARG A 219 -11.19 29.11 11.59
N ARG A 220 -10.66 28.67 10.43
CA ARG A 220 -9.74 29.46 9.59
C ARG A 220 -10.43 30.09 8.38
N LYS A 221 -10.15 31.40 8.16
CA LYS A 221 -10.59 32.16 6.98
C LYS A 221 -9.96 31.69 5.65
N ASN A 222 -8.78 31.08 5.69
CA ASN A 222 -8.05 30.67 4.49
C ASN A 222 -8.43 29.24 4.08
N ARG A 223 -9.51 29.14 3.30
CA ARG A 223 -10.20 27.88 2.98
C ARG A 223 -9.47 26.99 1.94
N PHE A 224 -8.61 27.56 1.07
CA PHE A 224 -8.08 26.83 -0.08
C PHE A 224 -7.08 25.72 0.27
N GLU A 225 -6.05 26.03 1.09
CA GLU A 225 -5.05 25.00 1.48
C GLU A 225 -5.65 23.90 2.35
N VAL A 226 -6.54 24.31 3.29
CA VAL A 226 -7.23 23.36 4.16
C VAL A 226 -8.14 22.45 3.35
N HIS A 227 -8.86 22.99 2.35
CA HIS A 227 -9.71 22.19 1.46
C HIS A 227 -8.90 21.14 0.65
N ARG A 228 -7.72 21.52 0.14
CA ARG A 228 -6.82 20.60 -0.57
C ARG A 228 -6.31 19.48 0.34
N GLN A 229 -5.97 19.78 1.58
CA GLN A 229 -5.58 18.79 2.59
C GLN A 229 -6.75 17.89 2.98
N LEU A 230 -7.95 18.45 3.18
CA LEU A 230 -9.17 17.72 3.50
C LEU A 230 -9.50 16.67 2.41
N LYS A 231 -9.43 17.06 1.13
CA LYS A 231 -9.63 16.13 0.01
C LYS A 231 -8.63 14.96 0.05
N ARG A 232 -7.37 15.25 0.38
CA ARG A 232 -6.31 14.23 0.46
C ARG A 232 -6.50 13.28 1.65
N ILE A 233 -7.01 13.78 2.78
CA ILE A 233 -7.27 12.95 3.97
C ILE A 233 -8.53 12.11 3.81
N ARG A 234 -9.62 12.65 3.23
CA ARG A 234 -10.82 11.86 2.90
C ARG A 234 -10.49 10.62 2.08
N TYR A 235 -9.61 10.75 1.11
CA TYR A 235 -9.11 9.64 0.32
C TYR A 235 -8.44 8.54 1.18
N MET A 236 -7.59 8.92 2.14
CA MET A 236 -6.93 7.95 3.02
C MET A 236 -7.90 7.29 4.00
N VAL A 237 -8.90 8.02 4.47
CA VAL A 237 -9.98 7.45 5.31
C VAL A 237 -10.75 6.39 4.53
N VAL A 238 -11.07 6.65 3.25
CA VAL A 238 -11.76 5.67 2.39
C VAL A 238 -10.91 4.40 2.21
N ILE A 239 -9.62 4.53 1.90
CA ILE A 239 -8.72 3.36 1.79
C ILE A 239 -8.66 2.59 3.12
N SER A 240 -8.47 3.29 4.23
CA SER A 240 -8.39 2.64 5.56
C SER A 240 -9.69 1.95 5.93
N LEU A 241 -10.84 2.56 5.63
CA LEU A 241 -12.15 1.98 5.88
C LEU A 241 -12.36 0.69 5.05
N ILE A 242 -12.10 0.77 3.74
CA ILE A 242 -12.18 -0.39 2.85
C ILE A 242 -11.25 -1.50 3.35
N SER A 243 -10.00 -1.17 3.67
CA SER A 243 -9.03 -2.16 4.16
C SER A 243 -9.45 -2.78 5.50
N THR A 244 -10.04 -1.99 6.42
CA THR A 244 -10.52 -2.51 7.70
C THR A 244 -11.71 -3.46 7.50
N LEU A 245 -12.66 -3.10 6.65
CA LEU A 245 -13.83 -3.94 6.38
C LEU A 245 -13.45 -5.23 5.64
N THR A 246 -12.55 -5.14 4.64
CA THR A 246 -12.25 -6.26 3.74
C THR A 246 -11.10 -7.13 4.21
N VAL A 247 -10.24 -6.67 5.11
CA VAL A 247 -9.06 -7.41 5.59
C VAL A 247 -9.10 -7.61 7.10
N ALA A 248 -9.31 -6.55 7.89
CA ALA A 248 -9.25 -6.68 9.35
C ALA A 248 -10.39 -7.54 9.90
N ILE A 249 -11.62 -7.39 9.38
CA ILE A 249 -12.76 -8.20 9.84
C ILE A 249 -12.54 -9.70 9.53
N PRO A 250 -12.23 -10.13 8.28
CA PRO A 250 -11.95 -11.53 8.01
C PRO A 250 -10.76 -12.10 8.80
N ASN A 251 -9.70 -11.30 9.00
CA ASN A 251 -8.57 -11.75 9.82
C ASN A 251 -8.93 -11.84 11.31
N ALA A 252 -9.78 -10.98 11.82
CA ALA A 252 -10.30 -11.07 13.19
C ALA A 252 -11.18 -12.32 13.38
N LEU A 253 -12.02 -12.65 12.39
CA LEU A 253 -12.77 -13.91 12.38
C LEU A 253 -11.84 -15.13 12.33
N SER A 254 -10.79 -15.10 11.51
CA SER A 254 -9.79 -16.17 11.45
C SER A 254 -8.97 -16.28 12.73
N LEU A 255 -8.75 -15.18 13.43
CA LEU A 255 -8.11 -15.15 14.75
C LEU A 255 -9.03 -15.75 15.82
N SER A 256 -10.32 -15.36 15.83
CA SER A 256 -11.29 -15.89 16.78
C SER A 256 -11.50 -17.41 16.61
N SER A 257 -11.47 -17.91 15.37
CA SER A 257 -11.61 -19.35 15.11
C SER A 257 -10.47 -20.19 15.68
N ALA A 258 -9.31 -19.59 15.90
CA ALA A 258 -8.19 -20.28 16.55
C ALA A 258 -8.46 -20.56 18.05
N TRP A 259 -9.33 -19.78 18.68
CA TRP A 259 -9.64 -19.84 20.11
C TRP A 259 -11.02 -20.46 20.41
N PHE A 260 -12.01 -20.25 19.54
CA PHE A 260 -13.41 -20.63 19.78
C PHE A 260 -13.90 -21.81 18.95
N GLY A 261 -13.02 -22.44 18.15
CA GLY A 261 -13.35 -23.60 17.34
C GLY A 261 -13.41 -23.32 15.84
N ARG A 262 -13.74 -24.34 15.05
CA ARG A 262 -13.71 -24.26 13.59
C ARG A 262 -14.79 -23.28 13.09
N LEU A 263 -14.37 -22.18 12.50
CA LEU A 263 -15.23 -21.42 11.59
C LEU A 263 -15.55 -22.29 10.38
N ASP A 264 -16.80 -22.32 10.01
CA ASP A 264 -17.27 -23.04 8.85
C ASP A 264 -16.50 -22.60 7.59
N ILE A 265 -16.21 -23.54 6.70
CA ILE A 265 -15.49 -23.32 5.44
C ILE A 265 -16.17 -22.25 4.59
N TYR A 266 -17.50 -22.14 4.68
CA TYR A 266 -18.31 -21.12 4.03
C TYR A 266 -18.00 -19.68 4.45
N LEU A 267 -17.37 -19.49 5.61
CA LEU A 267 -16.96 -18.15 6.08
C LEU A 267 -15.50 -17.83 5.74
N SER A 268 -14.65 -18.86 5.64
CA SER A 268 -13.20 -18.66 5.40
C SER A 268 -12.87 -18.38 3.93
N GLU A 269 -13.59 -18.96 3.00
CA GLU A 269 -13.33 -18.79 1.56
C GLU A 269 -13.72 -17.38 1.04
N PRO A 270 -14.91 -16.81 1.37
CA PRO A 270 -15.22 -15.44 1.01
C PRO A 270 -14.22 -14.40 1.55
N ALA A 271 -13.56 -14.68 2.67
CA ALA A 271 -12.51 -13.81 3.21
C ALA A 271 -11.34 -13.64 2.24
N VAL A 272 -10.97 -14.68 1.50
CA VAL A 272 -9.92 -14.63 0.47
C VAL A 272 -10.33 -13.69 -0.68
N TRP A 273 -11.59 -13.73 -1.10
CA TRP A 273 -12.11 -12.85 -2.16
C TRP A 273 -12.17 -11.39 -1.72
N MET A 274 -12.52 -11.13 -0.46
CA MET A 274 -12.50 -9.77 0.09
C MET A 274 -11.09 -9.17 0.08
N ILE A 275 -10.06 -9.97 0.32
CA ILE A 275 -8.66 -9.53 0.23
C ILE A 275 -8.28 -9.20 -1.22
N ALA A 276 -8.66 -10.04 -2.20
CA ALA A 276 -8.44 -9.76 -3.62
C ALA A 276 -9.20 -8.51 -4.08
N PHE A 277 -10.45 -8.35 -3.66
CA PHE A 277 -11.27 -7.17 -3.93
C PHE A 277 -10.63 -5.88 -3.39
N LYS A 278 -10.14 -5.89 -2.13
CA LYS A 278 -9.40 -4.76 -1.55
C LYS A 278 -8.19 -4.38 -2.39
N SER A 279 -7.40 -5.35 -2.82
CA SER A 279 -6.20 -5.10 -3.61
C SER A 279 -6.55 -4.52 -5.00
N SER A 280 -7.62 -5.03 -5.63
CA SER A 280 -8.10 -4.56 -6.92
C SER A 280 -8.73 -3.17 -6.85
N ILE A 281 -9.49 -2.85 -5.79
CA ILE A 281 -10.18 -1.57 -5.66
C ILE A 281 -9.19 -0.40 -5.48
N ASN A 282 -7.98 -0.66 -4.98
CA ASN A 282 -6.94 0.35 -4.84
C ASN A 282 -6.60 1.01 -6.19
N PHE A 283 -6.63 0.29 -7.31
CA PHE A 283 -6.47 0.86 -8.65
C PHE A 283 -7.50 1.95 -8.93
N PHE A 284 -8.78 1.64 -8.73
CA PHE A 284 -9.87 2.59 -8.98
C PHE A 284 -9.81 3.78 -8.02
N VAL A 285 -9.43 3.54 -6.78
CA VAL A 285 -9.22 4.59 -5.78
C VAL A 285 -8.10 5.53 -6.21
N TYR A 286 -6.98 5.02 -6.72
CA TYR A 286 -5.90 5.85 -7.27
C TYR A 286 -6.35 6.62 -8.50
N LEU A 287 -7.08 5.98 -9.41
CA LEU A 287 -7.55 6.60 -10.65
C LEU A 287 -8.53 7.76 -10.37
N VAL A 288 -9.46 7.57 -9.43
CA VAL A 288 -10.47 8.60 -9.11
C VAL A 288 -9.90 9.72 -8.25
N LEU A 289 -9.11 9.39 -7.23
CA LEU A 289 -8.76 10.32 -6.17
C LEU A 289 -7.36 10.93 -6.30
N LYS A 290 -6.44 10.31 -7.05
CA LYS A 290 -5.06 10.78 -7.21
C LYS A 290 -4.83 11.38 -8.60
N SER A 291 -4.88 12.71 -8.70
CA SER A 291 -4.70 13.42 -9.99
C SER A 291 -3.37 13.09 -10.68
N GLU A 292 -2.27 12.98 -9.92
CA GLU A 292 -0.95 12.63 -10.46
C GLU A 292 -0.93 11.22 -11.08
N PHE A 293 -1.64 10.25 -10.46
CA PHE A 293 -1.76 8.89 -10.99
C PHE A 293 -2.59 8.87 -12.27
N ARG A 294 -3.73 9.57 -12.27
CA ARG A 294 -4.61 9.70 -13.44
C ARG A 294 -3.88 10.36 -14.61
N GLN A 295 -3.18 11.47 -14.37
CA GLN A 295 -2.38 12.14 -15.39
C GLN A 295 -1.34 11.17 -15.98
N ARG A 296 -0.66 10.40 -15.14
CA ARG A 296 0.33 9.42 -15.61
C ARG A 296 -0.29 8.30 -16.44
N VAL A 297 -1.48 7.81 -16.06
CA VAL A 297 -2.24 6.84 -16.87
C VAL A 297 -2.55 7.41 -18.27
N TYR A 298 -3.02 8.66 -18.34
CA TYR A 298 -3.30 9.32 -19.62
C TYR A 298 -2.04 9.51 -20.46
N GLU A 299 -0.91 9.90 -19.87
CA GLU A 299 0.37 9.99 -20.56
C GLU A 299 0.79 8.65 -21.18
N ILE A 300 0.67 7.56 -20.44
CA ILE A 300 0.99 6.20 -20.90
C ILE A 300 0.06 5.76 -22.04
N LEU A 301 -1.22 6.08 -21.94
CA LEU A 301 -2.20 5.76 -22.98
C LEU A 301 -2.10 6.64 -24.24
N GLY A 302 -1.19 7.61 -24.27
CA GLY A 302 -0.99 8.49 -25.41
C GLY A 302 -2.11 9.52 -25.63
N CYS A 303 -3.08 9.61 -24.73
CA CYS A 303 -4.24 10.50 -24.87
C CYS A 303 -3.91 11.97 -24.60
N LEU A 304 -2.70 12.31 -24.14
CA LEU A 304 -2.34 13.67 -23.69
C LEU A 304 -1.45 14.44 -24.64
N ASN A 305 -1.07 13.91 -25.80
CA ASN A 305 -0.24 14.68 -26.75
C ASN A 305 -0.92 15.95 -27.31
N GLY A 306 -2.24 16.11 -27.07
CA GLY A 306 -2.99 17.32 -27.42
C GLY A 306 -3.18 18.33 -26.26
N VAL A 307 -3.38 17.84 -25.04
CA VAL A 307 -3.78 18.68 -23.88
C VAL A 307 -2.60 19.42 -23.25
N ASP A 308 -1.39 18.85 -23.28
CA ASP A 308 -0.18 19.48 -22.72
C ASP A 308 0.31 20.67 -23.56
N GLN A 309 0.02 20.67 -24.85
CA GLN A 309 0.30 21.84 -25.74
C GLN A 309 -0.70 22.97 -25.45
N GLU A 310 -1.94 22.67 -25.17
CA GLU A 310 -2.96 23.68 -24.91
C GLU A 310 -2.75 24.35 -23.54
N HIS A 311 -2.41 23.58 -22.51
CA HIS A 311 -2.12 24.15 -21.18
C HIS A 311 -0.80 24.92 -21.11
N LYS A 312 0.22 24.53 -21.88
CA LYS A 312 1.45 25.32 -22.06
C LYS A 312 1.21 26.58 -22.86
N ARG A 313 0.31 26.55 -23.84
CA ARG A 313 -0.13 27.76 -24.56
C ARG A 313 -0.90 28.72 -23.68
N GLU A 314 -1.83 28.21 -22.83
CA GLU A 314 -2.56 29.06 -21.87
C GLU A 314 -1.63 29.68 -20.82
N GLN A 315 -0.64 28.95 -20.30
CA GLN A 315 0.36 29.50 -19.39
C GLN A 315 1.27 30.53 -20.07
N GLN A 316 1.71 30.29 -21.28
CA GLN A 316 2.49 31.27 -22.03
C GLN A 316 1.69 32.53 -22.36
N VAL A 317 0.41 32.40 -22.67
CA VAL A 317 -0.46 33.57 -22.92
C VAL A 317 -0.69 34.37 -21.64
N PHE A 318 -0.79 33.70 -20.50
CA PHE A 318 -0.94 34.37 -19.20
C PHE A 318 0.34 35.09 -18.75
N ASP A 319 1.51 34.48 -18.96
CA ASP A 319 2.82 35.11 -18.67
C ASP A 319 3.12 36.31 -19.57
N VAL A 320 2.67 36.27 -20.83
CA VAL A 320 2.81 37.43 -21.75
C VAL A 320 1.87 38.57 -21.38
N SER A 321 0.69 38.29 -20.84
CA SER A 321 -0.28 39.31 -20.41
C SER A 321 0.08 40.00 -19.08
N THR A 322 1.02 39.42 -18.31
CA THR A 322 1.50 39.97 -17.03
C THR A 322 2.81 40.76 -17.14
N LEU A 323 3.38 40.88 -18.35
CA LEU A 323 4.50 41.78 -18.56
C LEU A 323 4.03 43.23 -18.41
N PRO A 324 4.59 44.02 -17.46
CA PRO A 324 4.21 45.44 -17.31
C PRO A 324 4.53 46.17 -18.62
N ALA A 325 3.54 46.89 -19.10
CA ALA A 325 3.68 47.75 -20.29
C ALA A 325 4.93 48.61 -20.15
N ARG A 326 5.90 48.34 -21.02
CA ARG A 326 7.15 49.10 -21.09
C ARG A 326 6.77 50.52 -21.49
N THR A 327 6.63 51.39 -20.51
CA THR A 327 6.43 52.83 -20.73
C THR A 327 7.62 53.38 -21.53
N HIS A 328 7.37 53.66 -22.79
CA HIS A 328 8.23 54.53 -23.58
C HIS A 328 8.23 55.93 -22.96
N HIS A 329 9.22 56.21 -22.12
CA HIS A 329 9.57 57.59 -21.83
C HIS A 329 10.61 58.05 -22.85
N GLY A 330 10.16 59.00 -23.62
CA GLY A 330 10.94 59.70 -24.61
C GLY A 330 12.14 60.41 -24.02
N SER A 331 13.17 60.36 -24.78
CA SER A 331 14.40 61.12 -24.73
C SER A 331 14.12 62.63 -24.66
N ALA A 332 14.65 63.28 -23.58
CA ALA A 332 14.93 64.69 -23.59
C ALA A 332 16.32 64.92 -22.97
N THR A 333 17.20 65.35 -23.80
CA THR A 333 18.53 65.92 -23.60
C THR A 333 18.50 67.15 -22.67
N SER A 334 19.39 67.23 -21.68
CA SER A 334 20.16 68.45 -21.31
C SER A 334 21.19 68.13 -20.23
N THR A 335 22.41 68.18 -20.58
CA THR A 335 23.56 69.00 -20.19
C THR A 335 23.76 69.40 -18.72
N THR A 336 25.01 69.10 -18.32
CA THR A 336 25.93 69.84 -17.42
C THR A 336 25.76 69.74 -15.92
N SER A 337 26.77 69.28 -15.25
CA SER A 337 27.78 70.05 -14.47
C SER A 337 28.27 69.34 -13.20
N THR A 338 29.58 69.08 -13.18
CA THR A 338 30.55 69.23 -12.07
C THR A 338 30.38 68.42 -10.75
N ALA A 339 31.47 67.70 -10.45
CA ALA A 339 31.94 67.12 -9.19
C ALA A 339 32.13 68.18 -8.05
N PRO A 340 32.60 67.88 -6.84
CA PRO A 340 33.50 66.76 -6.42
C PRO A 340 33.25 66.13 -5.01
N ALA A 341 34.02 65.09 -4.79
CA ALA A 341 34.63 64.49 -3.61
C ALA A 341 34.40 65.04 -2.18
N ILE A 342 34.36 64.14 -1.21
CA ILE A 342 34.95 64.11 0.17
C ILE A 342 34.51 62.74 0.73
N ASP A 343 35.28 61.75 0.95
CA ASP A 343 36.39 61.37 1.87
C ASP A 343 35.95 61.30 3.36
N GLU A 344 36.46 60.30 3.96
CA GLU A 344 36.66 59.94 5.36
C GLU A 344 35.72 58.92 5.97
N ARG A 345 36.23 57.69 6.14
CA ARG A 345 37.09 57.11 7.18
C ARG A 345 36.37 56.66 8.48
N ASN A 346 36.64 55.42 8.80
CA ASN A 346 36.86 54.84 10.14
C ASN A 346 35.55 54.56 10.96
N ALA A 347 35.37 53.46 11.56
CA ALA A 347 36.25 52.59 12.36
C ALA A 347 35.45 51.34 12.79
N ASN A 348 36.09 50.24 12.75
CA ASN A 348 35.87 49.11 13.68
C ASN A 348 36.38 49.51 15.10
N PRO A 349 35.97 48.97 16.22
CA PRO A 349 36.28 47.59 16.58
C PRO A 349 35.34 46.82 17.55
N ALA A 350 35.47 45.53 17.44
CA ALA A 350 35.74 44.56 18.49
C ALA A 350 34.79 44.29 19.68
N ALA A 351 34.55 42.98 19.79
CA ALA A 351 34.68 42.12 20.97
C ALA A 351 33.57 42.08 22.03
N ASN A 352 32.96 40.96 22.30
CA ASN A 352 33.38 39.94 23.24
C ASN A 352 32.27 38.92 23.49
N LYS A 353 32.73 37.69 23.56
CA LYS A 353 32.06 36.57 24.26
C LYS A 353 31.95 36.84 25.77
N PRO A 354 31.20 36.05 26.54
CA PRO A 354 31.37 34.58 26.56
C PRO A 354 30.19 33.74 26.09
#